data_260f6f0694ca67a2510d3f5ea2f0474d
#
_entry.id   260f6f0694ca67a2510d3f5ea2f0474d
#
_cell.length_a   1.000
_cell.length_b   1.000
_cell.length_c   1.000
_cell.angle_alpha   90.00
_cell.angle_beta   90.00
_cell.angle_gamma   90.00
#
_symmetry.space_group_name_H-M   'P 1'
#
loop_
_entity.id
_entity.type
_entity.pdbx_description
1 polymer ?
#
loop_
_entity_poly.entity_id
_entity_poly.type
_entity_poly.pdbx_seq_one_letter_code
_entity_poly.pdbx_strand_id
1 'polypeptide(L)'
;MAEITLMLRRMEERDITRAGEVIVAAFNDIYTRHGFPPPFPSPEAGIGMARGYLHLEPQECFVAVEGGQVVGSGFLHLRGETAGIGPITVDPTCQSNGVGKEIMMAVIRAGRHCTSLRLVQDAFNVVSFPLYSKLGFTACGTVLSLAGQDFRLPGRPRGIAIREMAADDAARVTSLDTKLTGISRPQDIQYFLGHPPQFISLVEGKLAGYLCLLRTGAGTFLGPAAATEPVILRTLISHAAEMEQGKVLRMRLPARHSELFRDLLRMGFRVETLQTYMVRGPWKPPKGTDLLALFPEAL
;
A
#
# COMPACT_ATOMS: atom_id res chain seq x y z
N MET A 1 -9.35 -39.95 -13.22
CA MET A 1 -9.58 -38.51 -12.93
C MET A 1 -8.43 -37.78 -13.59
N ALA A 2 -8.69 -36.84 -14.50
CA ALA A 2 -7.64 -36.03 -15.07
C ALA A 2 -6.98 -35.22 -13.92
N GLU A 3 -5.65 -35.26 -13.86
CA GLU A 3 -4.86 -34.47 -12.92
C GLU A 3 -5.10 -32.99 -13.29
N ILE A 4 -5.79 -32.25 -12.41
CA ILE A 4 -6.04 -30.82 -12.66
C ILE A 4 -4.72 -30.11 -12.43
N THR A 5 -4.06 -29.73 -13.51
CA THR A 5 -2.74 -29.09 -13.46
C THR A 5 -2.87 -27.60 -13.19
N LEU A 6 -2.24 -27.11 -12.13
CA LEU A 6 -2.09 -25.69 -11.85
C LEU A 6 -1.14 -25.05 -12.86
N MET A 7 -1.60 -24.03 -13.58
CA MET A 7 -0.81 -23.25 -14.55
C MET A 7 -0.60 -21.83 -14.04
N LEU A 8 0.65 -21.39 -13.95
CA LEU A 8 1.05 -20.01 -13.66
C LEU A 8 1.38 -19.28 -14.96
N ARG A 9 0.75 -18.16 -15.23
CA ARG A 9 1.03 -17.30 -16.38
C ARG A 9 0.85 -15.82 -16.06
N ARG A 10 1.26 -14.96 -16.99
CA ARG A 10 0.94 -13.55 -16.92
C ARG A 10 -0.56 -13.34 -17.06
N MET A 11 -1.05 -12.32 -16.36
CA MET A 11 -2.45 -11.90 -16.41
C MET A 11 -2.76 -11.23 -17.75
N GLU A 12 -3.94 -11.47 -18.29
CA GLU A 12 -4.47 -10.88 -19.51
C GLU A 12 -5.80 -10.15 -19.21
N GLU A 13 -6.27 -9.30 -20.13
CA GLU A 13 -7.52 -8.55 -19.99
C GLU A 13 -8.73 -9.44 -19.64
N ARG A 14 -8.82 -10.63 -20.24
CA ARG A 14 -9.87 -11.61 -19.98
C ARG A 14 -9.91 -12.14 -18.54
N ASP A 15 -8.82 -12.00 -17.80
CA ASP A 15 -8.68 -12.48 -16.42
C ASP A 15 -9.17 -11.47 -15.38
N ILE A 16 -9.31 -10.19 -15.76
CA ILE A 16 -9.56 -9.07 -14.84
C ILE A 16 -10.76 -9.34 -13.94
N THR A 17 -11.88 -9.73 -14.53
CA THR A 17 -13.12 -9.95 -13.76
C THR A 17 -12.92 -11.03 -12.72
N ARG A 18 -12.44 -12.22 -13.12
CA ARG A 18 -12.29 -13.33 -12.21
C ARG A 18 -11.16 -13.08 -11.18
N ALA A 19 -10.03 -12.46 -11.57
CA ALA A 19 -8.99 -12.09 -10.64
C ALA A 19 -9.50 -11.09 -9.58
N GLY A 20 -10.32 -10.11 -9.99
CA GLY A 20 -10.93 -9.16 -9.08
C GLY A 20 -11.91 -9.82 -8.09
N GLU A 21 -12.74 -10.75 -8.55
CA GLU A 21 -13.62 -11.54 -7.68
C GLU A 21 -12.80 -12.35 -6.65
N VAL A 22 -11.71 -12.99 -7.08
CA VAL A 22 -10.81 -13.75 -6.19
C VAL A 22 -10.15 -12.83 -5.16
N ILE A 23 -9.74 -11.61 -5.54
CA ILE A 23 -9.22 -10.61 -4.60
C ILE A 23 -10.25 -10.34 -3.51
N VAL A 24 -11.48 -10.01 -3.89
CA VAL A 24 -12.55 -9.70 -2.93
C VAL A 24 -12.87 -10.91 -2.04
N ALA A 25 -13.03 -12.09 -2.64
CA ALA A 25 -13.34 -13.30 -1.90
C ALA A 25 -12.27 -13.64 -0.87
N ALA A 26 -10.97 -13.58 -1.26
CA ALA A 26 -9.85 -13.92 -0.40
C ALA A 26 -9.73 -12.97 0.80
N PHE A 27 -9.82 -11.64 0.55
CA PHE A 27 -9.71 -10.67 1.64
C PHE A 27 -10.94 -10.68 2.55
N ASN A 28 -12.14 -10.72 1.98
CA ASN A 28 -13.37 -10.74 2.79
C ASN A 28 -13.45 -12.00 3.66
N ASP A 29 -13.03 -13.15 3.14
CA ASP A 29 -12.98 -14.40 3.89
C ASP A 29 -12.03 -14.32 5.09
N ILE A 30 -10.77 -13.91 4.87
CA ILE A 30 -9.77 -13.85 5.95
C ILE A 30 -10.13 -12.82 7.03
N TYR A 31 -10.68 -11.66 6.65
CA TYR A 31 -11.15 -10.64 7.59
C TYR A 31 -12.31 -11.19 8.42
N THR A 32 -13.33 -11.77 7.77
CA THR A 32 -14.50 -12.31 8.46
C THR A 32 -14.14 -13.43 9.44
N ARG A 33 -13.24 -14.35 9.04
CA ARG A 33 -12.78 -15.44 9.91
C ARG A 33 -12.07 -14.93 11.18
N HIS A 34 -11.49 -13.72 11.14
CA HIS A 34 -10.80 -13.13 12.29
C HIS A 34 -11.63 -12.06 13.01
N GLY A 35 -12.94 -11.96 12.71
CA GLY A 35 -13.85 -11.05 13.39
C GLY A 35 -13.74 -9.58 12.97
N PHE A 36 -13.09 -9.30 11.82
CA PHE A 36 -13.03 -7.97 11.23
C PHE A 36 -14.12 -7.80 10.16
N PRO A 37 -14.62 -6.57 9.94
CA PRO A 37 -15.52 -6.30 8.84
C PRO A 37 -14.83 -6.53 7.50
N PRO A 38 -15.53 -7.06 6.48
CA PRO A 38 -14.97 -7.28 5.15
C PRO A 38 -14.49 -5.94 4.55
N PRO A 39 -13.24 -5.90 4.02
CA PRO A 39 -12.65 -4.66 3.51
C PRO A 39 -13.20 -4.24 2.15
N PHE A 40 -13.77 -5.15 1.38
CA PHE A 40 -14.34 -4.87 0.06
C PHE A 40 -15.85 -4.92 0.08
N PRO A 41 -16.54 -3.81 -0.29
CA PRO A 41 -18.00 -3.75 -0.26
C PRO A 41 -18.66 -4.49 -1.42
N SER A 42 -17.93 -4.69 -2.52
CA SER A 42 -18.47 -5.34 -3.73
C SER A 42 -17.35 -5.92 -4.62
N PRO A 43 -17.70 -6.84 -5.56
CA PRO A 43 -16.76 -7.38 -6.54
C PRO A 43 -16.09 -6.31 -7.41
N GLU A 44 -16.79 -5.24 -7.75
CA GLU A 44 -16.32 -4.16 -8.62
C GLU A 44 -15.06 -3.48 -8.04
N ALA A 45 -14.93 -3.41 -6.72
CA ALA A 45 -13.76 -2.87 -6.06
C ALA A 45 -12.50 -3.69 -6.38
N GLY A 46 -12.59 -5.02 -6.31
CA GLY A 46 -11.48 -5.91 -6.69
C GLY A 46 -11.23 -5.93 -8.19
N ILE A 47 -12.26 -5.88 -9.01
CA ILE A 47 -12.16 -5.80 -10.48
C ILE A 47 -11.47 -4.50 -10.89
N GLY A 48 -11.83 -3.37 -10.27
CA GLY A 48 -11.17 -2.10 -10.48
C GLY A 48 -9.68 -2.12 -10.10
N MET A 49 -9.34 -2.78 -8.98
CA MET A 49 -7.97 -2.96 -8.53
C MET A 49 -7.17 -3.81 -9.52
N ALA A 50 -7.67 -4.99 -9.92
CA ALA A 50 -7.01 -5.87 -10.87
C ALA A 50 -6.76 -5.19 -12.23
N ARG A 51 -7.77 -4.43 -12.71
CA ARG A 51 -7.65 -3.64 -13.95
C ARG A 51 -6.58 -2.56 -13.81
N GLY A 52 -6.59 -1.81 -12.72
CA GLY A 52 -5.62 -0.75 -12.46
C GLY A 52 -4.18 -1.28 -12.48
N TYR A 53 -3.92 -2.40 -11.81
CA TYR A 53 -2.59 -3.01 -11.81
C TYR A 53 -2.15 -3.51 -13.18
N LEU A 54 -3.06 -4.19 -13.91
CA LEU A 54 -2.73 -4.67 -15.26
C LEU A 54 -2.42 -3.51 -16.21
N HIS A 55 -3.11 -2.39 -16.12
CA HIS A 55 -2.85 -1.23 -16.96
C HIS A 55 -1.57 -0.48 -16.58
N LEU A 56 -1.23 -0.44 -15.27
CA LEU A 56 -0.03 0.24 -14.80
C LEU A 56 1.25 -0.57 -15.04
N GLU A 57 1.22 -1.87 -14.79
CA GLU A 57 2.40 -2.75 -14.83
C GLU A 57 2.05 -4.13 -15.43
N PRO A 58 1.68 -4.20 -16.73
CA PRO A 58 1.11 -5.42 -17.32
C PRO A 58 2.05 -6.63 -17.31
N GLN A 59 3.35 -6.40 -17.30
CA GLN A 59 4.35 -7.47 -17.30
C GLN A 59 4.58 -8.07 -15.90
N GLU A 60 4.03 -7.45 -14.86
CA GLU A 60 4.29 -7.80 -13.47
C GLU A 60 3.04 -8.33 -12.74
N CYS A 61 1.98 -8.66 -13.52
CA CYS A 61 0.73 -9.26 -13.04
C CYS A 61 0.67 -10.73 -13.40
N PHE A 62 0.34 -11.59 -12.43
CA PHE A 62 0.33 -13.05 -12.57
C PHE A 62 -1.01 -13.62 -12.12
N VAL A 63 -1.45 -14.68 -12.79
CA VAL A 63 -2.59 -15.50 -12.40
C VAL A 63 -2.22 -16.97 -12.30
N ALA A 64 -2.83 -17.64 -11.33
CA ALA A 64 -2.87 -19.08 -11.22
C ALA A 64 -4.19 -19.58 -11.81
N VAL A 65 -4.11 -20.52 -12.74
CA VAL A 65 -5.28 -21.09 -13.45
C VAL A 65 -5.34 -22.58 -13.18
N GLU A 66 -6.49 -23.06 -12.76
CA GLU A 66 -6.78 -24.47 -12.51
C GLU A 66 -8.11 -24.82 -13.19
N GLY A 67 -8.15 -25.91 -13.97
CA GLY A 67 -9.37 -26.28 -14.71
C GLY A 67 -9.89 -25.21 -15.67
N GLY A 68 -9.02 -24.32 -16.18
CA GLY A 68 -9.40 -23.20 -17.05
C GLY A 68 -9.92 -21.96 -16.32
N GLN A 69 -10.01 -21.99 -14.98
CA GLN A 69 -10.48 -20.87 -14.15
C GLN A 69 -9.34 -20.22 -13.40
N VAL A 70 -9.35 -18.89 -13.27
CA VAL A 70 -8.42 -18.16 -12.40
C VAL A 70 -8.78 -18.48 -10.95
N VAL A 71 -7.83 -19.05 -10.20
CA VAL A 71 -7.95 -19.42 -8.78
C VAL A 71 -7.05 -18.61 -7.87
N GLY A 72 -6.21 -17.72 -8.42
CA GLY A 72 -5.36 -16.84 -7.63
C GLY A 72 -4.67 -15.80 -8.49
N SER A 73 -4.18 -14.76 -7.84
CA SER A 73 -3.45 -13.67 -8.50
C SER A 73 -2.31 -13.15 -7.62
N GLY A 74 -1.32 -12.53 -8.25
CA GLY A 74 -0.20 -11.90 -7.58
C GLY A 74 0.41 -10.80 -8.43
N PHE A 75 0.82 -9.72 -7.78
CA PHE A 75 1.29 -8.52 -8.44
C PHE A 75 2.66 -8.10 -7.89
N LEU A 76 3.50 -7.57 -8.76
CA LEU A 76 4.80 -7.01 -8.45
C LEU A 76 4.84 -5.56 -8.94
N HIS A 77 5.35 -4.66 -8.12
CA HIS A 77 5.38 -3.23 -8.40
C HIS A 77 6.81 -2.72 -8.30
N LEU A 78 7.41 -2.45 -9.47
CA LEU A 78 8.81 -2.06 -9.58
C LEU A 78 9.02 -0.58 -9.19
N ARG A 79 9.94 -0.33 -8.25
CA ARG A 79 10.30 1.03 -7.78
C ARG A 79 11.82 1.17 -7.68
N GLY A 80 12.44 1.40 -8.85
CA GLY A 80 13.89 1.40 -8.96
C GLY A 80 14.49 0.03 -8.65
N GLU A 81 15.41 -0.03 -7.69
CA GLU A 81 16.03 -1.28 -7.23
C GLU A 81 15.19 -2.04 -6.18
N THR A 82 14.01 -1.53 -5.85
CA THR A 82 13.08 -2.13 -4.89
C THR A 82 11.79 -2.52 -5.60
N ALA A 83 11.14 -3.58 -5.16
CA ALA A 83 9.79 -3.87 -5.61
C ALA A 83 8.86 -4.19 -4.44
N GLY A 84 7.60 -3.71 -4.54
CA GLY A 84 6.49 -4.10 -3.70
C GLY A 84 5.80 -5.35 -4.23
N ILE A 85 5.38 -6.24 -3.35
CA ILE A 85 4.61 -7.43 -3.69
C ILE A 85 3.23 -7.34 -3.08
N GLY A 86 2.21 -7.47 -3.90
CA GLY A 86 0.82 -7.56 -3.45
C GLY A 86 -0.19 -6.90 -4.39
N PRO A 87 -1.44 -7.26 -4.20
CA PRO A 87 -1.93 -8.34 -3.36
C PRO A 87 -1.53 -9.73 -3.88
N ILE A 88 -1.39 -10.69 -2.96
CA ILE A 88 -1.30 -12.11 -3.28
C ILE A 88 -2.61 -12.75 -2.80
N THR A 89 -3.37 -13.30 -3.71
CA THR A 89 -4.70 -13.84 -3.40
C THR A 89 -4.89 -15.24 -3.97
N VAL A 90 -5.63 -16.07 -3.24
CA VAL A 90 -6.05 -17.40 -3.66
C VAL A 90 -7.52 -17.56 -3.29
N ASP A 91 -8.30 -18.07 -4.21
CA ASP A 91 -9.71 -18.40 -3.97
C ASP A 91 -9.83 -19.24 -2.69
N PRO A 92 -10.69 -18.86 -1.73
CA PRO A 92 -10.84 -19.58 -0.47
C PRO A 92 -11.10 -21.09 -0.64
N THR A 93 -11.76 -21.50 -1.73
CA THR A 93 -12.04 -22.90 -2.05
C THR A 93 -10.82 -23.68 -2.56
N CYS A 94 -9.75 -22.98 -2.99
CA CYS A 94 -8.52 -23.54 -3.54
C CYS A 94 -7.31 -23.36 -2.60
N GLN A 95 -7.53 -22.83 -1.40
CA GLN A 95 -6.46 -22.65 -0.40
C GLN A 95 -5.94 -24.01 0.10
N SER A 96 -4.71 -24.00 0.65
CA SER A 96 -3.99 -25.17 1.17
C SER A 96 -3.40 -26.12 0.12
N ASN A 97 -3.61 -25.91 -1.17
CA ASN A 97 -3.06 -26.72 -2.28
C ASN A 97 -1.73 -26.18 -2.84
N GLY A 98 -1.06 -25.28 -2.13
CA GLY A 98 0.23 -24.71 -2.55
C GLY A 98 0.13 -23.56 -3.56
N VAL A 99 -1.07 -23.20 -4.06
CA VAL A 99 -1.30 -22.15 -5.06
C VAL A 99 -0.63 -20.82 -4.68
N GLY A 100 -0.82 -20.37 -3.42
CA GLY A 100 -0.21 -19.13 -2.93
C GLY A 100 1.32 -19.15 -2.95
N LYS A 101 1.93 -20.31 -2.67
CA LYS A 101 3.38 -20.49 -2.76
C LYS A 101 3.86 -20.36 -4.20
N GLU A 102 3.19 -20.99 -5.13
CA GLU A 102 3.56 -20.93 -6.56
C GLU A 102 3.44 -19.51 -7.12
N ILE A 103 2.37 -18.78 -6.79
CA ILE A 103 2.20 -17.37 -7.14
C ILE A 103 3.36 -16.55 -6.57
N MET A 104 3.67 -16.68 -5.26
CA MET A 104 4.78 -15.96 -4.64
C MET A 104 6.11 -16.27 -5.28
N MET A 105 6.37 -17.52 -5.64
CA MET A 105 7.60 -17.91 -6.35
C MET A 105 7.68 -17.30 -7.75
N ALA A 106 6.57 -17.17 -8.47
CA ALA A 106 6.53 -16.50 -9.77
C ALA A 106 6.84 -15.01 -9.63
N VAL A 107 6.22 -14.33 -8.67
CA VAL A 107 6.44 -12.90 -8.36
C VAL A 107 7.89 -12.64 -7.92
N ILE A 108 8.44 -13.49 -7.02
CA ILE A 108 9.84 -13.40 -6.58
C ILE A 108 10.80 -13.60 -7.77
N ARG A 109 10.53 -14.55 -8.67
CA ARG A 109 11.35 -14.73 -9.90
C ARG A 109 11.30 -13.52 -10.80
N ALA A 110 10.15 -12.90 -10.97
CA ALA A 110 10.02 -11.66 -11.74
C ALA A 110 10.84 -10.52 -11.14
N GLY A 111 10.79 -10.37 -9.81
CA GLY A 111 11.55 -9.36 -9.07
C GLY A 111 13.02 -9.69 -8.80
N ARG A 112 13.60 -10.76 -9.41
CA ARG A 112 14.99 -11.22 -9.12
C ARG A 112 16.08 -10.19 -9.39
N HIS A 113 15.81 -9.19 -10.22
CA HIS A 113 16.71 -8.09 -10.52
C HIS A 113 16.67 -6.96 -9.48
N CYS A 114 15.67 -6.96 -8.61
CA CYS A 114 15.58 -5.99 -7.52
C CYS A 114 16.48 -6.42 -6.35
N THR A 115 17.12 -5.45 -5.72
CA THR A 115 17.94 -5.69 -4.54
C THR A 115 17.10 -6.02 -3.31
N SER A 116 15.86 -5.52 -3.26
CA SER A 116 14.94 -5.69 -2.13
C SER A 116 13.49 -5.89 -2.61
N LEU A 117 12.85 -6.95 -2.12
CA LEU A 117 11.42 -7.19 -2.29
C LEU A 117 10.72 -6.94 -0.96
N ARG A 118 9.58 -6.27 -1.00
CA ARG A 118 8.88 -5.81 0.19
C ARG A 118 7.39 -6.13 0.09
N LEU A 119 6.77 -6.34 1.23
CA LEU A 119 5.33 -6.52 1.33
C LEU A 119 4.81 -6.04 2.68
N VAL A 120 3.53 -5.76 2.71
CA VAL A 120 2.77 -5.52 3.94
C VAL A 120 1.68 -6.58 4.02
N GLN A 121 1.56 -7.26 5.15
CA GLN A 121 0.53 -8.26 5.36
C GLN A 121 -0.21 -8.03 6.67
N ASP A 122 -1.49 -8.39 6.73
CA ASP A 122 -2.28 -8.25 7.94
C ASP A 122 -1.75 -9.18 9.04
N ALA A 123 -1.46 -8.63 10.22
CA ALA A 123 -0.78 -9.36 11.31
C ALA A 123 -1.62 -10.54 11.85
N PHE A 124 -2.94 -10.49 11.68
CA PHE A 124 -3.82 -11.61 12.03
C PHE A 124 -3.80 -12.75 11.01
N ASN A 125 -3.24 -12.56 9.81
CA ASN A 125 -3.14 -13.62 8.81
C ASN A 125 -1.98 -14.58 9.14
N VAL A 126 -2.23 -15.51 10.05
CA VAL A 126 -1.27 -16.50 10.51
C VAL A 126 -0.93 -17.56 9.45
N VAL A 127 -1.62 -17.58 8.31
CA VAL A 127 -1.34 -18.51 7.20
C VAL A 127 -0.28 -17.94 6.27
N SER A 128 -0.37 -16.65 5.91
CA SER A 128 0.57 -16.02 4.98
C SER A 128 1.93 -15.71 5.61
N PHE A 129 1.97 -15.35 6.89
CA PHE A 129 3.21 -15.00 7.58
C PHE A 129 4.28 -16.10 7.52
N PRO A 130 3.98 -17.40 7.89
CA PRO A 130 4.94 -18.47 7.77
C PRO A 130 5.34 -18.78 6.33
N LEU A 131 4.42 -18.60 5.37
CA LEU A 131 4.72 -18.78 3.94
C LEU A 131 5.79 -17.77 3.50
N TYR A 132 5.59 -16.48 3.79
CA TYR A 132 6.56 -15.45 3.41
C TYR A 132 7.91 -15.64 4.12
N SER A 133 7.90 -16.02 5.40
CA SER A 133 9.12 -16.32 6.15
C SER A 133 9.90 -17.47 5.53
N LYS A 134 9.24 -18.57 5.11
CA LYS A 134 9.87 -19.69 4.39
C LYS A 134 10.44 -19.30 3.03
N LEU A 135 9.90 -18.26 2.40
CA LEU A 135 10.39 -17.70 1.14
C LEU A 135 11.46 -16.62 1.33
N GLY A 136 11.99 -16.46 2.55
CA GLY A 136 13.12 -15.60 2.87
C GLY A 136 12.76 -14.16 3.20
N PHE A 137 11.48 -13.85 3.48
CA PHE A 137 11.08 -12.55 4.01
C PHE A 137 11.27 -12.49 5.52
N THR A 138 11.77 -11.37 6.01
CA THR A 138 11.95 -11.08 7.44
C THR A 138 11.01 -9.95 7.86
N ALA A 139 10.35 -10.10 9.00
CA ALA A 139 9.55 -9.05 9.60
C ALA A 139 10.46 -7.90 10.08
N CYS A 140 10.24 -6.70 9.55
CA CYS A 140 11.05 -5.51 9.82
C CYS A 140 10.33 -4.45 10.66
N GLY A 141 9.03 -4.57 10.83
CA GLY A 141 8.27 -3.62 11.63
C GLY A 141 6.77 -3.82 11.57
N THR A 142 6.08 -3.12 12.46
CA THR A 142 4.62 -3.05 12.51
C THR A 142 4.15 -1.80 11.77
N VAL A 143 3.05 -1.93 11.04
CA VAL A 143 2.32 -0.84 10.40
C VAL A 143 0.93 -0.75 11.01
N LEU A 144 0.54 0.47 11.38
CA LEU A 144 -0.77 0.77 11.96
C LEU A 144 -1.70 1.22 10.84
N SER A 145 -2.76 0.48 10.58
CA SER A 145 -3.87 0.97 9.76
C SER A 145 -4.73 1.85 10.63
N LEU A 146 -4.78 3.14 10.30
CA LEU A 146 -5.48 4.16 11.08
C LEU A 146 -6.66 4.70 10.27
N ALA A 147 -7.77 4.96 10.97
CA ALA A 147 -8.90 5.71 10.43
C ALA A 147 -9.40 6.73 11.44
N GLY A 148 -10.05 7.78 10.93
CA GLY A 148 -10.70 8.79 11.74
C GLY A 148 -11.65 9.67 10.92
N GLN A 149 -12.49 10.39 11.66
CA GLN A 149 -13.45 11.37 11.15
C GLN A 149 -13.67 12.41 12.25
N ASP A 150 -14.10 13.62 11.89
CA ASP A 150 -14.41 14.69 12.86
C ASP A 150 -13.23 15.03 13.79
N PHE A 151 -12.14 15.45 13.19
CA PHE A 151 -10.84 15.62 13.84
C PHE A 151 -10.76 16.83 14.76
N ARG A 152 -10.04 16.70 15.86
CA ARG A 152 -9.56 17.79 16.73
C ARG A 152 -8.19 18.23 16.22
N LEU A 153 -8.16 19.32 15.44
CA LEU A 153 -6.92 19.75 14.80
C LEU A 153 -6.06 20.57 15.77
N PRO A 154 -4.76 20.28 15.86
CA PRO A 154 -3.84 21.12 16.60
C PRO A 154 -3.62 22.46 15.88
N GLY A 155 -3.23 23.48 16.62
CA GLY A 155 -2.82 24.75 16.02
C GLY A 155 -1.68 24.58 15.03
N ARG A 156 -1.69 25.37 13.94
CA ARG A 156 -0.61 25.32 12.95
C ARG A 156 0.69 25.88 13.53
N PRO A 157 1.80 25.13 13.42
CA PRO A 157 3.11 25.65 13.79
C PRO A 157 3.51 26.84 12.92
N ARG A 158 4.19 27.83 13.50
CA ARG A 158 4.76 28.94 12.74
C ARG A 158 5.89 28.44 11.83
N GLY A 159 6.06 29.08 10.68
CA GLY A 159 7.16 28.79 9.76
C GLY A 159 6.96 27.60 8.83
N ILE A 160 5.83 26.88 8.92
CA ILE A 160 5.47 25.81 7.97
C ILE A 160 4.39 26.34 7.04
N ALA A 161 4.75 26.54 5.76
CA ALA A 161 3.80 26.88 4.70
C ALA A 161 3.35 25.59 3.98
N ILE A 162 2.06 25.49 3.67
CA ILE A 162 1.49 24.39 2.88
C ILE A 162 0.87 24.98 1.63
N ARG A 163 1.09 24.33 0.51
CA ARG A 163 0.39 24.59 -0.75
C ARG A 163 0.13 23.30 -1.52
N GLU A 164 -0.73 23.40 -2.51
CA GLU A 164 -0.93 22.31 -3.45
C GLU A 164 0.35 22.04 -4.25
N MET A 165 0.60 20.76 -4.54
CA MET A 165 1.70 20.28 -5.36
C MET A 165 1.39 20.54 -6.83
N ALA A 166 2.28 21.25 -7.51
CA ALA A 166 2.22 21.48 -8.94
C ALA A 166 3.07 20.45 -9.72
N ALA A 167 2.85 20.35 -11.03
CA ALA A 167 3.63 19.45 -11.88
C ALA A 167 5.15 19.69 -11.79
N ASP A 168 5.56 20.96 -11.69
CA ASP A 168 6.97 21.36 -11.56
C ASP A 168 7.62 20.91 -10.23
N ASP A 169 6.82 20.53 -9.24
CA ASP A 169 7.34 19.99 -7.98
C ASP A 169 7.74 18.51 -8.07
N ALA A 170 7.27 17.79 -9.07
CA ALA A 170 7.42 16.33 -9.18
C ALA A 170 8.87 15.84 -8.96
N ALA A 171 9.84 16.45 -9.65
CA ALA A 171 11.25 16.07 -9.53
C ALA A 171 11.81 16.35 -8.12
N ARG A 172 11.44 17.48 -7.51
CA ARG A 172 11.86 17.87 -6.16
C ARG A 172 11.25 16.95 -5.10
N VAL A 173 9.96 16.62 -5.25
CA VAL A 173 9.24 15.69 -4.36
C VAL A 173 9.83 14.29 -4.48
N THR A 174 10.07 13.79 -5.69
CA THR A 174 10.72 12.49 -5.91
C THR A 174 12.11 12.44 -5.26
N SER A 175 12.91 13.51 -5.40
CA SER A 175 14.23 13.59 -4.78
C SER A 175 14.15 13.56 -3.25
N LEU A 176 13.22 14.33 -2.67
CA LEU A 176 12.98 14.33 -1.22
C LEU A 176 12.51 12.95 -0.73
N ASP A 177 11.53 12.36 -1.41
CA ASP A 177 11.00 11.04 -1.09
C ASP A 177 12.11 9.99 -1.09
N THR A 178 12.88 9.90 -2.17
CA THR A 178 14.02 8.96 -2.28
C THR A 178 15.03 9.16 -1.15
N LYS A 179 15.35 10.41 -0.82
CA LYS A 179 16.28 10.75 0.28
C LYS A 179 15.77 10.27 1.64
N LEU A 180 14.46 10.42 1.89
CA LEU A 180 13.85 10.13 3.19
C LEU A 180 13.47 8.67 3.34
N THR A 181 12.92 8.04 2.30
CA THR A 181 12.40 6.67 2.33
C THR A 181 13.40 5.61 1.85
N GLY A 182 14.35 6.03 1.01
CA GLY A 182 15.28 5.11 0.33
C GLY A 182 14.65 4.39 -0.87
N ILE A 183 13.47 4.83 -1.34
CA ILE A 183 12.74 4.23 -2.46
C ILE A 183 12.63 5.26 -3.58
N SER A 184 13.00 4.87 -4.81
CA SER A 184 12.80 5.70 -5.99
C SER A 184 11.48 5.31 -6.66
N ARG A 185 10.48 6.21 -6.59
CA ARG A 185 9.12 5.96 -7.12
C ARG A 185 8.52 7.18 -7.84
N PRO A 186 9.22 7.72 -8.87
CA PRO A 186 8.74 8.88 -9.61
C PRO A 186 7.38 8.64 -10.27
N GLN A 187 7.10 7.42 -10.71
CA GLN A 187 5.82 7.04 -11.31
C GLN A 187 4.64 7.19 -10.34
N ASP A 188 4.84 6.95 -9.04
CA ASP A 188 3.79 7.13 -8.04
C ASP A 188 3.48 8.62 -7.86
N ILE A 189 4.50 9.46 -7.78
CA ILE A 189 4.32 10.92 -7.70
C ILE A 189 3.57 11.45 -8.93
N GLN A 190 3.91 10.98 -10.13
CA GLN A 190 3.21 11.35 -11.36
C GLN A 190 1.76 10.87 -11.38
N TYR A 191 1.50 9.63 -10.91
CA TYR A 191 0.15 9.10 -10.79
C TYR A 191 -0.71 10.00 -9.88
N PHE A 192 -0.19 10.37 -8.70
CA PHE A 192 -0.93 11.22 -7.76
C PHE A 192 -1.12 12.64 -8.29
N LEU A 193 -0.18 13.22 -9.03
CA LEU A 193 -0.36 14.51 -9.69
C LEU A 193 -1.50 14.52 -10.71
N GLY A 194 -1.82 13.39 -11.32
CA GLY A 194 -3.00 13.19 -12.15
C GLY A 194 -4.33 13.17 -11.37
N HIS A 195 -4.29 13.13 -10.02
CA HIS A 195 -5.45 13.04 -9.13
C HIS A 195 -5.43 14.10 -8.02
N PRO A 196 -5.47 15.40 -8.37
CA PRO A 196 -5.36 16.50 -7.38
C PRO A 196 -6.55 16.55 -6.40
N PRO A 197 -6.40 17.25 -5.24
CA PRO A 197 -5.18 17.94 -4.78
C PRO A 197 -4.19 17.02 -4.08
N GLN A 198 -2.90 17.30 -4.24
CA GLN A 198 -1.80 16.76 -3.47
C GLN A 198 -1.07 17.91 -2.78
N PHE A 199 -0.38 17.71 -1.68
CA PHE A 199 0.17 18.81 -0.89
C PHE A 199 1.67 18.68 -0.66
N ILE A 200 2.34 19.83 -0.63
CA ILE A 200 3.71 19.97 -0.16
C ILE A 200 3.79 20.95 1.02
N SER A 201 4.80 20.76 1.85
CA SER A 201 5.16 21.68 2.92
C SER A 201 6.51 22.30 2.67
N LEU A 202 6.61 23.59 3.00
CA LEU A 202 7.82 24.40 2.88
C LEU A 202 8.19 24.95 4.26
N VAL A 203 9.46 24.81 4.61
CA VAL A 203 10.06 25.47 5.79
C VAL A 203 11.16 26.39 5.29
N GLU A 204 11.07 27.68 5.62
CA GLU A 204 11.98 28.73 5.09
C GLU A 204 12.11 28.67 3.56
N GLY A 205 10.99 28.43 2.86
CA GLY A 205 10.93 28.31 1.40
C GLY A 205 11.51 27.01 0.82
N LYS A 206 12.08 26.12 1.64
CA LYS A 206 12.62 24.82 1.21
C LYS A 206 11.59 23.71 1.38
N LEU A 207 11.53 22.81 0.40
CA LEU A 207 10.67 21.61 0.47
C LEU A 207 11.09 20.72 1.64
N ALA A 208 10.15 20.47 2.56
CA ALA A 208 10.40 19.74 3.79
C ALA A 208 9.49 18.49 3.96
N GLY A 209 8.43 18.39 3.17
CA GLY A 209 7.55 17.23 3.16
C GLY A 209 6.52 17.28 2.05
N TYR A 210 5.86 16.15 1.82
CA TYR A 210 4.74 16.02 0.90
C TYR A 210 3.71 15.02 1.44
N LEU A 211 2.48 15.11 0.96
CA LEU A 211 1.38 14.19 1.26
C LEU A 211 0.53 14.01 0.02
N CYS A 212 0.37 12.77 -0.40
CA CYS A 212 -0.57 12.38 -1.44
C CYS A 212 -1.90 11.94 -0.83
N LEU A 213 -3.00 12.22 -1.55
CA LEU A 213 -4.35 11.85 -1.19
C LEU A 213 -4.96 11.01 -2.32
N LEU A 214 -5.61 9.92 -1.96
CA LEU A 214 -6.42 9.12 -2.89
C LEU A 214 -7.85 9.05 -2.39
N ARG A 215 -8.77 9.68 -3.12
CA ARG A 215 -10.20 9.63 -2.84
C ARG A 215 -10.79 8.34 -3.38
N THR A 216 -11.51 7.63 -2.52
CA THR A 216 -12.21 6.38 -2.86
C THR A 216 -13.66 6.47 -2.43
N GLY A 217 -14.50 5.54 -2.83
CA GLY A 217 -15.88 5.44 -2.34
C GLY A 217 -15.99 5.21 -0.82
N ALA A 218 -14.91 4.74 -0.18
CA ALA A 218 -14.85 4.47 1.27
C ALA A 218 -14.25 5.63 2.09
N GLY A 219 -13.91 6.76 1.46
CA GLY A 219 -13.27 7.92 2.09
C GLY A 219 -11.96 8.32 1.40
N THR A 220 -11.13 9.10 2.08
CA THR A 220 -9.85 9.54 1.54
C THR A 220 -8.70 8.83 2.23
N PHE A 221 -7.82 8.20 1.46
CA PHE A 221 -6.59 7.60 1.93
C PHE A 221 -5.44 8.60 1.85
N LEU A 222 -4.70 8.75 2.95
CA LEU A 222 -3.53 9.61 3.08
C LEU A 222 -2.26 8.77 2.93
N GLY A 223 -1.50 9.05 1.89
CA GLY A 223 -0.27 8.35 1.52
C GLY A 223 -0.19 8.06 0.01
N PRO A 224 1.05 7.92 -0.52
CA PRO A 224 2.32 8.03 0.20
C PRO A 224 2.60 9.44 0.71
N ALA A 225 3.43 9.52 1.75
CA ALA A 225 3.90 10.77 2.30
C ALA A 225 5.30 10.61 2.90
N ALA A 226 6.09 11.67 2.87
CA ALA A 226 7.32 11.74 3.65
C ALA A 226 7.63 13.19 4.06
N ALA A 227 8.21 13.36 5.23
CA ALA A 227 8.64 14.64 5.76
C ALA A 227 9.94 14.51 6.54
N THR A 228 10.68 15.59 6.63
CA THR A 228 11.95 15.64 7.38
C THR A 228 11.74 15.47 8.89
N GLU A 229 10.56 15.87 9.39
CA GLU A 229 10.22 15.84 10.82
C GLU A 229 8.76 15.45 11.05
N PRO A 230 8.42 14.82 12.21
CA PRO A 230 7.04 14.42 12.54
C PRO A 230 6.04 15.58 12.54
N VAL A 231 6.44 16.76 13.03
CA VAL A 231 5.59 17.95 13.08
C VAL A 231 5.16 18.44 11.70
N ILE A 232 6.02 18.28 10.70
CA ILE A 232 5.73 18.65 9.31
C ILE A 232 4.67 17.73 8.73
N LEU A 233 4.84 16.41 8.90
CA LEU A 233 3.87 15.43 8.41
C LEU A 233 2.53 15.57 9.14
N ARG A 234 2.54 15.79 10.46
CA ARG A 234 1.33 16.10 11.22
C ARG A 234 0.60 17.32 10.66
N THR A 235 1.34 18.37 10.29
CA THR A 235 0.74 19.61 9.75
C THR A 235 0.10 19.38 8.38
N LEU A 236 0.73 18.56 7.52
CA LEU A 236 0.15 18.13 6.24
C LEU A 236 -1.12 17.30 6.46
N ILE A 237 -1.11 16.35 7.41
CA ILE A 237 -2.29 15.54 7.75
C ILE A 237 -3.42 16.42 8.29
N SER A 238 -3.11 17.39 9.16
CA SER A 238 -4.10 18.35 9.69
C SER A 238 -4.73 19.17 8.57
N HIS A 239 -3.92 19.64 7.60
CA HIS A 239 -4.42 20.36 6.45
C HIS A 239 -5.33 19.48 5.57
N ALA A 240 -4.96 18.24 5.31
CA ALA A 240 -5.81 17.30 4.59
C ALA A 240 -7.13 17.05 5.34
N ALA A 241 -7.10 16.95 6.68
CA ALA A 241 -8.30 16.77 7.50
C ALA A 241 -9.22 18.00 7.46
N GLU A 242 -8.67 19.23 7.38
CA GLU A 242 -9.44 20.44 7.15
C GLU A 242 -10.13 20.44 5.77
N MET A 243 -9.40 20.02 4.73
CA MET A 243 -9.91 19.99 3.35
C MET A 243 -10.96 18.88 3.10
N GLU A 244 -10.82 17.76 3.78
CA GLU A 244 -11.68 16.57 3.64
C GLU A 244 -12.72 16.48 4.79
N GLN A 245 -13.19 17.61 5.29
CA GLN A 245 -14.11 17.69 6.42
C GLN A 245 -15.35 16.80 6.24
N GLY A 246 -15.73 16.07 7.27
CA GLY A 246 -16.86 15.13 7.23
C GLY A 246 -16.58 13.79 6.53
N LYS A 247 -15.40 13.58 5.95
CA LYS A 247 -15.01 12.30 5.34
C LYS A 247 -14.18 11.46 6.29
N VAL A 248 -14.25 10.15 6.10
CA VAL A 248 -13.34 9.22 6.78
C VAL A 248 -11.97 9.33 6.11
N LEU A 249 -10.94 9.64 6.92
CA LEU A 249 -9.55 9.57 6.49
C LEU A 249 -8.91 8.27 6.96
N ARG A 250 -8.14 7.65 6.10
CA ARG A 250 -7.36 6.43 6.40
C ARG A 250 -5.90 6.61 6.05
N MET A 251 -5.02 5.94 6.77
CA MET A 251 -3.59 5.92 6.47
C MET A 251 -2.91 4.67 7.02
N ARG A 252 -1.72 4.37 6.50
CA ARG A 252 -0.83 3.34 7.00
C ARG A 252 0.42 3.99 7.59
N LEU A 253 0.51 3.98 8.92
CA LEU A 253 1.61 4.59 9.67
C LEU A 253 2.57 3.51 10.18
N PRO A 254 3.86 3.53 9.82
CA PRO A 254 4.85 2.70 10.49
C PRO A 254 4.92 2.99 11.99
N ALA A 255 4.80 1.97 12.83
CA ALA A 255 4.70 2.11 14.30
C ALA A 255 5.95 2.76 14.95
N ARG A 256 7.09 2.79 14.23
CA ARG A 256 8.30 3.49 14.67
C ARG A 256 8.11 5.00 14.86
N HIS A 257 7.11 5.62 14.21
CA HIS A 257 6.79 7.03 14.33
C HIS A 257 5.89 7.32 15.55
N SER A 258 6.36 6.94 16.73
CA SER A 258 5.58 6.96 17.98
C SER A 258 5.12 8.36 18.41
N GLU A 259 5.86 9.41 18.08
CA GLU A 259 5.46 10.81 18.35
C GLU A 259 4.27 11.18 17.47
N LEU A 260 4.38 11.01 16.16
CA LEU A 260 3.29 11.25 15.22
C LEU A 260 2.06 10.42 15.58
N PHE A 261 2.23 9.15 15.95
CA PHE A 261 1.12 8.29 16.35
C PHE A 261 0.34 8.85 17.55
N ARG A 262 1.05 9.31 18.59
CA ARG A 262 0.39 9.95 19.75
C ARG A 262 -0.39 11.20 19.35
N ASP A 263 0.14 12.00 18.45
CA ASP A 263 -0.56 13.19 17.95
C ASP A 263 -1.81 12.80 17.13
N LEU A 264 -1.73 11.80 16.28
CA LEU A 264 -2.88 11.31 15.50
C LEU A 264 -3.99 10.76 16.40
N LEU A 265 -3.64 10.05 17.49
CA LEU A 265 -4.63 9.61 18.49
C LEU A 265 -5.33 10.79 19.15
N ARG A 266 -4.60 11.87 19.52
CA ARG A 266 -5.19 13.10 20.06
C ARG A 266 -6.09 13.82 19.05
N MET A 267 -5.76 13.73 17.76
CA MET A 267 -6.59 14.27 16.68
C MET A 267 -7.88 13.48 16.47
N GLY A 268 -7.99 12.24 16.94
CA GLY A 268 -9.19 11.41 16.82
C GLY A 268 -9.02 10.20 15.89
N PHE A 269 -7.84 9.96 15.36
CA PHE A 269 -7.56 8.71 14.62
C PHE A 269 -7.60 7.51 15.58
N ARG A 270 -8.01 6.37 15.07
CA ARG A 270 -8.07 5.08 15.79
C ARG A 270 -7.37 4.01 14.96
N VAL A 271 -6.80 3.01 15.63
CA VAL A 271 -6.25 1.82 14.96
C VAL A 271 -7.41 0.92 14.53
N GLU A 272 -7.49 0.60 13.23
CA GLU A 272 -8.42 -0.40 12.69
C GLU A 272 -7.79 -1.79 12.72
N THR A 273 -6.56 -1.93 12.19
CA THR A 273 -5.82 -3.20 12.16
C THR A 273 -4.32 -2.95 12.32
N LEU A 274 -3.60 -4.04 12.62
CA LEU A 274 -2.15 -4.08 12.60
C LEU A 274 -1.68 -4.89 11.41
N GLN A 275 -0.60 -4.44 10.80
CA GLN A 275 0.04 -5.11 9.68
C GLN A 275 1.53 -5.33 9.97
N THR A 276 2.12 -6.32 9.34
CA THR A 276 3.56 -6.58 9.41
C THR A 276 4.22 -6.18 8.11
N TYR A 277 5.21 -5.33 8.19
CA TYR A 277 6.10 -4.99 7.08
C TYR A 277 7.19 -6.05 6.97
N MET A 278 7.30 -6.71 5.83
CA MET A 278 8.27 -7.77 5.61
C MET A 278 9.15 -7.47 4.39
N VAL A 279 10.42 -7.84 4.49
CA VAL A 279 11.43 -7.57 3.46
C VAL A 279 12.25 -8.83 3.17
N ARG A 280 12.51 -9.07 1.90
CA ARG A 280 13.47 -10.03 1.40
C ARG A 280 14.61 -9.27 0.70
N GLY A 281 15.82 -9.40 1.22
CA GLY A 281 17.01 -8.64 0.81
C GLY A 281 17.38 -7.55 1.82
N PRO A 282 18.33 -6.68 1.49
CA PRO A 282 18.77 -5.61 2.37
C PRO A 282 17.64 -4.63 2.70
N TRP A 283 17.59 -4.21 3.96
CA TRP A 283 16.66 -3.19 4.42
C TRP A 283 17.31 -2.26 5.44
N LYS A 284 16.99 -0.99 5.33
CA LYS A 284 17.30 0.03 6.33
C LYS A 284 16.02 0.84 6.59
N PRO A 285 15.75 1.21 7.85
CA PRO A 285 14.60 2.05 8.15
C PRO A 285 14.72 3.39 7.41
N PRO A 286 13.61 3.94 6.90
CA PRO A 286 13.55 5.30 6.37
C PRO A 286 14.12 6.33 7.35
N LYS A 287 14.77 7.36 6.80
CA LYS A 287 15.40 8.44 7.59
C LYS A 287 14.39 9.51 8.01
N GLY A 288 13.33 9.68 7.24
CA GLY A 288 12.26 10.64 7.50
C GLY A 288 11.08 10.03 8.26
N THR A 289 10.07 10.86 8.48
CA THR A 289 8.74 10.44 8.93
C THR A 289 7.90 10.20 7.70
N ASP A 290 7.30 9.00 7.58
CA ASP A 290 6.62 8.58 6.36
C ASP A 290 5.27 7.91 6.64
N LEU A 291 4.39 7.95 5.64
CA LEU A 291 3.20 7.10 5.51
C LEU A 291 3.37 6.20 4.29
N LEU A 292 2.96 4.95 4.44
CA LEU A 292 2.89 4.05 3.30
C LEU A 292 1.70 4.41 2.42
N ALA A 293 1.76 4.04 1.16
CA ALA A 293 0.63 4.22 0.26
C ALA A 293 -0.50 3.22 0.54
N LEU A 294 -1.67 3.45 -0.08
CA LEU A 294 -2.83 2.56 0.02
C LEU A 294 -2.49 1.18 -0.55
N PHE A 295 -1.85 1.17 -1.70
CA PHE A 295 -1.49 -0.06 -2.39
C PHE A 295 -0.22 -0.63 -1.78
N PRO A 296 -0.17 -1.96 -1.48
CA PRO A 296 0.98 -2.60 -0.81
C PRO A 296 2.29 -2.43 -1.55
N GLU A 297 2.20 -2.18 -2.79
CA GLU A 297 3.24 -1.92 -3.75
C GLU A 297 3.86 -0.55 -3.61
N ALA A 298 3.13 0.39 -3.13
CA ALA A 298 3.63 1.72 -2.87
C ALA A 298 4.22 1.78 -1.46
N LEU A 299 5.28 1.18 -1.32
CA LEU A 299 6.16 1.00 -0.17
C LEU A 299 6.40 2.26 0.66
#